data_4af4bec3f715a96ce6e5e9c1c0d00f5a
#
_entry.id   4af4bec3f715a96ce6e5e9c1c0d00f5a
#
_cell.length_a   1.000
_cell.length_b   1.000
_cell.length_c   1.000
_cell.angle_alpha   90.00
_cell.angle_beta   90.00
_cell.angle_gamma   90.00
#
_symmetry.space_group_name_H-M   'P 1'
#
loop_
_entity.id
_entity.type
_entity.pdbx_description
1 polymer ?
#
loop_
_entity_poly.entity_id
_entity_poly.type
_entity_poly.pdbx_seq_one_letter_code
_entity_poly.pdbx_strand_id
1 'polypeptide(L)'
;ALPQVSGKTNYIVTVSEDENLLFVEMIQVDLDNKSYKVCTLKSSTEYDGSTLGYIYAHSGIQNVKSAAENMFSTTFDYYIDFQRDAFCEYFDSLGDVNYALVSDIKYKNNKSAVAFTVRMKAGEQVIKGSQAVNLVRYFLESNNQQNANDVLLTSLSKQMNPDNFANKDSLFQNLVTKSTTNITVRDYSAADDSITVLCNSQNGISVYGAEIKYKKNKITKDTLQNAKGYFVK
;
A
#
# COMPACT_ATOMS: atom_id res chain seq x y z
N ALA A 1 16.39 -25.22 -7.87
CA ALA A 1 15.20 -24.74 -8.57
C ALA A 1 14.27 -24.08 -7.52
N LEU A 2 13.60 -23.00 -7.88
CA LEU A 2 12.59 -22.37 -7.02
C LEU A 2 11.33 -23.26 -6.93
N PRO A 3 10.59 -23.19 -5.81
CA PRO A 3 9.31 -23.89 -5.67
C PRO A 3 8.30 -23.52 -6.76
N GLN A 4 7.37 -24.41 -7.03
CA GLN A 4 6.21 -24.11 -7.88
C GLN A 4 5.13 -23.48 -7.02
N VAL A 5 4.72 -22.27 -7.35
CA VAL A 5 3.70 -21.51 -6.63
C VAL A 5 2.67 -20.96 -7.60
N SER A 6 1.45 -20.77 -7.15
CA SER A 6 0.34 -20.23 -7.94
C SER A 6 -0.68 -19.52 -7.06
N GLY A 7 -1.58 -18.79 -7.71
CA GLY A 7 -2.70 -18.13 -7.07
C GLY A 7 -2.51 -16.64 -6.85
N LYS A 8 -3.57 -16.01 -6.37
CA LYS A 8 -3.65 -14.57 -6.14
C LYS A 8 -4.14 -14.29 -4.74
N THR A 9 -3.51 -13.34 -4.06
CA THR A 9 -3.87 -12.91 -2.72
C THR A 9 -4.06 -11.39 -2.70
N ASN A 10 -5.20 -10.94 -2.18
CA ASN A 10 -5.53 -9.53 -2.06
C ASN A 10 -5.38 -9.07 -0.61
N TYR A 11 -4.74 -7.93 -0.44
CA TYR A 11 -4.52 -7.24 0.83
C TYR A 11 -5.11 -5.85 0.79
N ILE A 12 -5.64 -5.39 1.91
CA ILE A 12 -5.97 -3.99 2.11
C ILE A 12 -5.17 -3.45 3.30
N VAL A 13 -4.47 -2.35 3.09
CA VAL A 13 -3.64 -1.68 4.09
C VAL A 13 -4.22 -0.30 4.36
N THR A 14 -4.34 0.06 5.63
CA THR A 14 -4.72 1.41 6.06
C THR A 14 -3.59 2.00 6.89
N VAL A 15 -3.33 3.28 6.69
CA VAL A 15 -2.41 4.07 7.52
C VAL A 15 -3.20 5.25 8.08
N SER A 16 -3.19 5.39 9.39
CA SER A 16 -3.94 6.43 10.11
C SER A 16 -3.10 7.10 11.19
N GLU A 17 -3.51 8.26 11.62
CA GLU A 17 -3.03 8.91 12.84
C GLU A 17 -4.23 9.12 13.75
N ASP A 18 -4.26 8.39 14.86
CA ASP A 18 -5.43 8.19 15.69
C ASP A 18 -6.60 7.69 14.81
N GLU A 19 -7.79 8.34 14.89
CA GLU A 19 -8.94 8.01 14.06
C GLU A 19 -8.88 8.59 12.62
N ASN A 20 -7.85 9.37 12.29
CA ASN A 20 -7.77 10.04 11.00
C ASN A 20 -7.07 9.16 9.97
N LEU A 21 -7.82 8.56 9.07
CA LEU A 21 -7.28 7.81 7.94
C LEU A 21 -6.46 8.73 7.02
N LEU A 22 -5.21 8.36 6.76
CA LEU A 22 -4.32 9.11 5.88
C LEU A 22 -4.43 8.63 4.42
N PHE A 23 -4.43 7.34 4.21
CA PHE A 23 -4.68 6.71 2.90
C PHE A 23 -5.00 5.22 3.05
N VAL A 24 -5.51 4.65 1.96
CA VAL A 24 -5.73 3.22 1.79
C VAL A 24 -4.83 2.72 0.65
N GLU A 25 -4.24 1.56 0.84
CA GLU A 25 -3.50 0.82 -0.19
C GLU A 25 -4.16 -0.54 -0.41
N MET A 26 -4.52 -0.83 -1.64
CA MET A 26 -4.94 -2.16 -2.05
C MET A 26 -3.80 -2.83 -2.80
N ILE A 27 -3.50 -4.09 -2.46
CA ILE A 27 -2.41 -4.86 -3.05
C ILE A 27 -2.93 -6.21 -3.52
N GLN A 28 -2.58 -6.61 -4.74
CA GLN A 28 -2.65 -8.00 -5.16
C GLN A 28 -1.25 -8.55 -5.38
N VAL A 29 -0.97 -9.68 -4.74
CA VAL A 29 0.17 -10.54 -5.08
C VAL A 29 -0.34 -11.62 -6.02
N ASP A 30 0.17 -11.63 -7.25
CA ASP A 30 -0.20 -12.57 -8.30
C ASP A 30 1.00 -13.49 -8.57
N LEU A 31 0.95 -14.70 -8.02
CA LEU A 31 2.02 -15.68 -8.16
C LEU A 31 2.04 -16.32 -9.54
N ASP A 32 0.89 -16.41 -10.22
CA ASP A 32 0.79 -16.98 -11.57
C ASP A 32 1.58 -16.15 -12.57
N ASN A 33 1.51 -14.82 -12.44
CA ASN A 33 2.19 -13.85 -13.29
C ASN A 33 3.44 -13.25 -12.66
N LYS A 34 3.79 -13.63 -11.43
CA LYS A 34 4.90 -13.04 -10.65
C LYS A 34 4.83 -11.51 -10.66
N SER A 35 3.72 -10.97 -10.16
CA SER A 35 3.49 -9.53 -10.17
C SER A 35 2.86 -9.01 -8.89
N TYR A 36 3.14 -7.72 -8.60
CA TYR A 36 2.41 -6.92 -7.62
C TYR A 36 1.56 -5.89 -8.34
N LYS A 37 0.34 -5.72 -7.85
CA LYS A 37 -0.59 -4.71 -8.32
C LYS A 37 -1.02 -3.88 -7.12
N VAL A 38 -0.92 -2.56 -7.23
CA VAL A 38 -1.24 -1.62 -6.15
C VAL A 38 -2.23 -0.60 -6.65
N CYS A 39 -3.15 -0.22 -5.78
CA CYS A 39 -4.04 0.92 -5.98
C CYS A 39 -4.16 1.70 -4.67
N THR A 40 -3.69 2.95 -4.67
CA THR A 40 -3.83 3.85 -3.54
C THR A 40 -5.11 4.67 -3.63
N LEU A 41 -5.80 4.84 -2.51
CA LEU A 41 -7.03 5.63 -2.42
C LEU A 41 -6.89 6.74 -1.39
N LYS A 42 -7.49 7.90 -1.73
CA LYS A 42 -7.64 9.01 -0.79
C LYS A 42 -8.55 8.64 0.37
N SER A 43 -8.27 9.13 1.57
CA SER A 43 -9.22 9.06 2.69
C SER A 43 -10.55 9.74 2.38
N SER A 44 -10.54 10.78 1.54
CA SER A 44 -11.73 11.48 1.07
C SER A 44 -12.51 10.76 -0.03
N THR A 45 -12.08 9.57 -0.46
CA THR A 45 -12.81 8.78 -1.47
C THR A 45 -14.24 8.52 -1.01
N GLU A 46 -15.20 8.94 -1.84
CA GLU A 46 -16.63 8.85 -1.54
C GLU A 46 -17.16 7.45 -1.82
N TYR A 47 -17.89 6.91 -0.88
CA TYR A 47 -18.62 5.65 -0.96
C TYR A 47 -19.93 5.76 -0.21
N ASP A 48 -21.05 5.46 -0.90
CA ASP A 48 -22.40 5.38 -0.35
C ASP A 48 -22.79 6.60 0.54
N GLY A 49 -22.55 7.80 0.01
CA GLY A 49 -22.87 9.06 0.69
C GLY A 49 -21.93 9.45 1.85
N SER A 50 -20.86 8.68 2.06
CA SER A 50 -19.84 8.93 3.08
C SER A 50 -18.43 8.95 2.44
N THR A 51 -17.38 8.97 3.24
CA THR A 51 -15.99 8.85 2.78
C THR A 51 -15.30 7.70 3.50
N LEU A 52 -14.25 7.15 2.90
CA LEU A 52 -13.46 6.09 3.54
C LEU A 52 -12.88 6.55 4.89
N GLY A 53 -12.48 7.83 5.00
CA GLY A 53 -11.99 8.40 6.25
C GLY A 53 -13.06 8.46 7.33
N TYR A 54 -14.28 8.84 7.00
CA TYR A 54 -15.39 8.83 7.94
C TYR A 54 -15.75 7.41 8.38
N ILE A 55 -15.81 6.47 7.44
CA ILE A 55 -16.08 5.05 7.73
C ILE A 55 -15.01 4.50 8.66
N TYR A 56 -13.73 4.79 8.41
CA TYR A 56 -12.62 4.36 9.26
C TYR A 56 -12.76 4.89 10.69
N ALA A 57 -12.97 6.20 10.83
CA ALA A 57 -13.07 6.86 12.15
C ALA A 57 -14.22 6.33 13.02
N HIS A 58 -15.34 5.95 12.41
CA HIS A 58 -16.54 5.52 13.13
C HIS A 58 -16.71 4.01 13.23
N SER A 59 -16.12 3.25 12.32
CA SER A 59 -16.39 1.82 12.17
C SER A 59 -15.14 0.97 11.91
N GLY A 60 -13.96 1.57 11.84
CA GLY A 60 -12.67 0.89 11.70
C GLY A 60 -12.40 0.25 10.35
N ILE A 61 -11.29 -0.48 10.31
CA ILE A 61 -10.76 -1.10 9.09
C ILE A 61 -11.73 -2.09 8.44
N GLN A 62 -12.51 -2.84 9.21
CA GLN A 62 -13.41 -3.87 8.66
C GLN A 62 -14.45 -3.26 7.72
N ASN A 63 -14.99 -2.10 8.06
CA ASN A 63 -15.97 -1.41 7.22
C ASN A 63 -15.31 -0.69 6.03
N VAL A 64 -14.07 -0.21 6.16
CA VAL A 64 -13.27 0.27 5.01
C VAL A 64 -13.00 -0.87 4.04
N LYS A 65 -12.63 -2.04 4.55
CA LYS A 65 -12.44 -3.27 3.76
C LYS A 65 -13.72 -3.62 3.00
N SER A 66 -14.87 -3.67 3.69
CA SER A 66 -16.17 -3.97 3.05
C SER A 66 -16.54 -2.95 1.98
N ALA A 67 -16.31 -1.65 2.23
CA ALA A 67 -16.54 -0.60 1.25
C ALA A 67 -15.67 -0.80 -0.01
N ALA A 68 -14.37 -1.08 0.18
CA ALA A 68 -13.46 -1.33 -0.94
C ALA A 68 -13.83 -2.61 -1.71
N GLU A 69 -14.23 -3.68 -1.03
CA GLU A 69 -14.70 -4.92 -1.65
C GLU A 69 -15.92 -4.66 -2.56
N ASN A 70 -16.87 -3.87 -2.07
CA ASN A 70 -18.05 -3.49 -2.86
C ASN A 70 -17.69 -2.58 -4.04
N MET A 71 -16.84 -1.56 -3.82
CA MET A 71 -16.42 -0.63 -4.88
C MET A 71 -15.68 -1.34 -6.02
N PHE A 72 -14.78 -2.27 -5.68
CA PHE A 72 -13.90 -2.93 -6.64
C PHE A 72 -14.38 -4.32 -7.07
N SER A 73 -15.51 -4.78 -6.55
CA SER A 73 -16.10 -6.10 -6.87
C SER A 73 -15.09 -7.23 -6.64
N THR A 74 -14.45 -7.23 -5.50
CA THR A 74 -13.43 -8.22 -5.10
C THR A 74 -13.56 -8.60 -3.63
N THR A 75 -12.66 -9.44 -3.14
CA THR A 75 -12.50 -9.75 -1.72
C THR A 75 -11.06 -9.58 -1.30
N PHE A 76 -10.83 -9.12 -0.07
CA PHE A 76 -9.50 -9.06 0.53
C PHE A 76 -9.33 -10.22 1.50
N ASP A 77 -8.28 -11.03 1.30
CA ASP A 77 -7.93 -12.15 2.17
C ASP A 77 -7.42 -11.64 3.51
N TYR A 78 -6.64 -10.56 3.46
CA TYR A 78 -6.00 -9.98 4.62
C TYR A 78 -6.16 -8.48 4.67
N TYR A 79 -6.23 -7.96 5.91
CA TYR A 79 -6.11 -6.53 6.19
C TYR A 79 -4.89 -6.26 7.07
N ILE A 80 -4.32 -5.09 6.93
CA ILE A 80 -3.20 -4.61 7.73
C ILE A 80 -3.47 -3.15 8.09
N ASP A 81 -3.75 -2.89 9.36
CA ASP A 81 -4.09 -1.55 9.85
C ASP A 81 -2.93 -1.00 10.69
N PHE A 82 -2.28 0.05 10.18
CA PHE A 82 -1.16 0.71 10.81
C PHE A 82 -1.54 2.09 11.36
N GLN A 83 -1.11 2.37 12.60
CA GLN A 83 -0.88 3.75 12.99
C GLN A 83 0.35 4.29 12.25
N ARG A 84 0.38 5.59 11.97
CA ARG A 84 1.42 6.24 11.16
C ARG A 84 2.83 5.93 11.64
N ASP A 85 3.10 6.10 12.93
CA ASP A 85 4.46 5.91 13.46
C ASP A 85 4.88 4.43 13.38
N ALA A 86 3.97 3.51 13.61
CA ALA A 86 4.21 2.08 13.46
C ALA A 86 4.49 1.69 12.00
N PHE A 87 3.77 2.28 11.05
CA PHE A 87 4.06 2.11 9.62
C PHE A 87 5.45 2.65 9.27
N CYS A 88 5.81 3.84 9.77
CA CYS A 88 7.14 4.42 9.54
C CYS A 88 8.26 3.52 10.07
N GLU A 89 8.10 2.97 11.27
CA GLU A 89 9.07 2.04 11.85
C GLU A 89 9.17 0.74 11.05
N TYR A 90 8.02 0.19 10.61
CA TYR A 90 8.01 -0.99 9.73
C TYR A 90 8.72 -0.70 8.41
N PHE A 91 8.39 0.41 7.75
CA PHE A 91 9.03 0.84 6.52
C PHE A 91 10.55 0.99 6.68
N ASP A 92 11.00 1.63 7.75
CA ASP A 92 12.43 1.82 8.03
C ASP A 92 13.15 0.49 8.28
N SER A 93 12.45 -0.53 8.78
CA SER A 93 13.02 -1.87 8.99
C SER A 93 13.31 -2.63 7.69
N LEU A 94 12.79 -2.18 6.55
CA LEU A 94 13.07 -2.77 5.23
C LEU A 94 14.51 -2.49 4.76
N GLY A 95 15.21 -1.55 5.39
CA GLY A 95 16.50 -1.03 4.93
C GLY A 95 16.33 0.17 3.99
N ASP A 96 17.36 0.48 3.22
CA ASP A 96 17.37 1.63 2.32
C ASP A 96 16.38 1.46 1.16
N VAL A 97 15.35 2.29 1.15
CA VAL A 97 14.39 2.36 0.04
C VAL A 97 14.77 3.55 -0.84
N ASN A 98 15.23 3.28 -2.04
CA ASN A 98 15.61 4.30 -3.02
C ASN A 98 14.38 4.75 -3.80
N TYR A 99 14.20 6.06 -3.90
CA TYR A 99 13.12 6.68 -4.66
C TYR A 99 13.64 7.89 -5.43
N ALA A 100 13.28 7.98 -6.71
CA ALA A 100 13.68 9.09 -7.57
C ALA A 100 12.52 10.10 -7.73
N LEU A 101 12.74 11.33 -7.26
CA LEU A 101 11.81 12.42 -7.49
C LEU A 101 12.12 13.13 -8.81
N VAL A 102 11.10 13.35 -9.62
CA VAL A 102 11.21 14.03 -10.93
C VAL A 102 11.50 15.53 -10.75
N SER A 103 10.97 16.14 -9.69
CA SER A 103 11.11 17.58 -9.41
C SER A 103 11.16 17.83 -7.91
N ASP A 104 11.70 19.02 -7.55
CA ASP A 104 11.67 19.49 -6.16
C ASP A 104 10.23 19.58 -5.65
N ILE A 105 10.01 19.14 -4.41
CA ILE A 105 8.75 19.30 -3.71
C ILE A 105 8.96 20.22 -2.50
N LYS A 106 8.13 21.25 -2.43
CA LYS A 106 7.99 22.12 -1.26
C LYS A 106 6.51 22.34 -1.01
N TYR A 107 5.94 21.53 -0.13
CA TYR A 107 4.50 21.50 0.12
C TYR A 107 4.21 21.49 1.61
N LYS A 108 3.15 22.21 2.00
CA LYS A 108 2.67 22.23 3.39
C LYS A 108 1.14 22.23 3.38
N ASN A 109 0.54 21.28 4.08
CA ASN A 109 -0.88 21.24 4.34
C ASN A 109 -1.15 21.40 5.84
N ASN A 110 -1.74 22.53 6.22
CA ASN A 110 -2.19 22.84 7.59
C ASN A 110 -3.71 22.79 7.72
N LYS A 111 -4.43 22.41 6.65
CA LYS A 111 -5.91 22.41 6.61
C LYS A 111 -6.52 21.06 6.89
N SER A 112 -5.76 19.98 6.70
CA SER A 112 -6.20 18.63 7.04
C SER A 112 -6.17 18.42 8.56
N ALA A 113 -6.97 17.48 9.05
CA ALA A 113 -7.01 17.11 10.47
C ALA A 113 -5.61 16.72 11.00
N VAL A 114 -4.79 16.12 10.12
CA VAL A 114 -3.38 15.82 10.38
C VAL A 114 -2.53 16.64 9.43
N ALA A 115 -1.93 17.72 9.92
CA ALA A 115 -1.04 18.57 9.13
C ALA A 115 0.23 17.82 8.73
N PHE A 116 0.79 18.14 7.55
CA PHE A 116 2.06 17.57 7.11
C PHE A 116 2.80 18.49 6.15
N THR A 117 4.09 18.20 6.00
CA THR A 117 4.99 18.96 5.12
C THR A 117 5.85 17.99 4.31
N VAL A 118 6.06 18.31 3.03
CA VAL A 118 7.07 17.67 2.19
C VAL A 118 8.10 18.72 1.76
N ARG A 119 9.37 18.45 2.03
CA ARG A 119 10.51 19.24 1.53
C ARG A 119 11.56 18.26 1.04
N MET A 120 11.60 18.05 -0.27
CA MET A 120 12.52 17.09 -0.88
C MET A 120 13.02 17.65 -2.20
N LYS A 121 14.28 17.34 -2.53
CA LYS A 121 14.90 17.71 -3.80
C LYS A 121 14.65 16.65 -4.85
N ALA A 122 14.67 17.06 -6.12
CA ALA A 122 14.68 16.16 -7.25
C ALA A 122 15.90 15.22 -7.21
N GLY A 123 15.77 14.07 -7.80
CA GLY A 123 16.82 13.07 -7.92
C GLY A 123 16.59 11.84 -7.10
N GLU A 124 17.51 10.89 -7.24
CA GLU A 124 17.50 9.64 -6.51
C GLU A 124 17.97 9.84 -5.07
N GLN A 125 17.24 9.29 -4.12
CA GLN A 125 17.52 9.43 -2.70
C GLN A 125 16.91 8.28 -1.90
N VAL A 126 17.51 8.00 -0.76
CA VAL A 126 16.93 7.08 0.24
C VAL A 126 15.82 7.82 0.96
N ILE A 127 14.63 7.24 1.01
CA ILE A 127 13.50 7.79 1.76
C ILE A 127 13.26 7.00 3.04
N LYS A 128 12.84 7.71 4.10
CA LYS A 128 12.39 7.14 5.36
C LYS A 128 10.87 6.98 5.37
N GLY A 129 10.36 6.16 6.29
CA GLY A 129 8.93 5.91 6.42
C GLY A 129 8.10 7.18 6.56
N SER A 130 8.55 8.16 7.32
CA SER A 130 7.88 9.47 7.45
C SER A 130 7.83 10.25 6.15
N GLN A 131 8.88 10.18 5.34
CA GLN A 131 8.90 10.79 4.00
C GLN A 131 7.98 10.04 3.05
N ALA A 132 7.97 8.70 3.09
CA ALA A 132 7.09 7.88 2.26
C ALA A 132 5.61 8.18 2.53
N VAL A 133 5.18 8.22 3.79
CA VAL A 133 3.80 8.60 4.17
C VAL A 133 3.44 9.99 3.64
N ASN A 134 4.29 10.96 3.86
CA ASN A 134 4.03 12.33 3.42
C ASN A 134 4.05 12.47 1.89
N LEU A 135 4.90 11.73 1.19
CA LEU A 135 4.89 11.68 -0.29
C LEU A 135 3.60 11.09 -0.83
N VAL A 136 3.15 9.96 -0.30
CA VAL A 136 1.86 9.35 -0.71
C VAL A 136 0.72 10.34 -0.53
N ARG A 137 0.65 11.00 0.62
CA ARG A 137 -0.37 12.02 0.90
C ARG A 137 -0.29 13.20 -0.07
N TYR A 138 0.90 13.72 -0.29
CA TYR A 138 1.13 14.82 -1.25
C TYR A 138 0.67 14.45 -2.67
N PHE A 139 1.07 13.30 -3.15
CA PHE A 139 0.70 12.84 -4.49
C PHE A 139 -0.80 12.62 -4.63
N LEU A 140 -1.46 12.07 -3.61
CA LEU A 140 -2.92 11.92 -3.61
C LEU A 140 -3.63 13.28 -3.62
N GLU A 141 -3.19 14.25 -2.81
CA GLU A 141 -3.76 15.59 -2.77
C GLU A 141 -3.50 16.39 -4.06
N SER A 142 -2.39 16.13 -4.73
CA SER A 142 -2.00 16.76 -5.99
C SER A 142 -2.63 16.07 -7.23
N ASN A 143 -3.58 15.16 -7.03
CA ASN A 143 -4.18 14.34 -8.08
C ASN A 143 -3.15 13.56 -8.93
N ASN A 144 -2.08 13.14 -8.30
CA ASN A 144 -1.03 12.33 -8.89
C ASN A 144 -0.99 10.94 -8.21
N GLN A 145 -2.10 10.25 -8.28
CA GLN A 145 -2.30 8.95 -7.63
C GLN A 145 -1.30 7.90 -8.15
N GLN A 146 -0.87 7.98 -9.41
CA GLN A 146 0.14 7.05 -9.94
C GLN A 146 1.50 7.18 -9.22
N ASN A 147 1.94 8.38 -8.89
CA ASN A 147 3.17 8.54 -8.10
C ASN A 147 2.99 8.05 -6.65
N ALA A 148 1.79 8.13 -6.08
CA ALA A 148 1.49 7.50 -4.81
C ALA A 148 1.62 5.98 -4.89
N ASN A 149 1.11 5.35 -5.95
CA ASN A 149 1.32 3.93 -6.23
C ASN A 149 2.82 3.61 -6.33
N ASP A 150 3.59 4.42 -7.03
CA ASP A 150 5.02 4.17 -7.26
C ASP A 150 5.84 4.15 -5.96
N VAL A 151 5.53 5.04 -5.02
CA VAL A 151 6.17 5.04 -3.69
C VAL A 151 5.94 3.69 -2.99
N LEU A 152 4.70 3.21 -3.00
CA LEU A 152 4.33 1.96 -2.32
C LEU A 152 4.84 0.72 -3.07
N LEU A 153 4.82 0.71 -4.40
CA LEU A 153 5.43 -0.36 -5.21
C LEU A 153 6.93 -0.48 -4.95
N THR A 154 7.62 0.64 -4.80
CA THR A 154 9.05 0.65 -4.47
C THR A 154 9.31 0.00 -3.11
N SER A 155 8.48 0.28 -2.10
CA SER A 155 8.60 -0.34 -0.78
C SER A 155 8.30 -1.85 -0.81
N LEU A 156 7.29 -2.29 -1.56
CA LEU A 156 6.99 -3.72 -1.74
C LEU A 156 8.14 -4.45 -2.43
N SER A 157 8.72 -3.85 -3.46
CA SER A 157 9.87 -4.43 -4.17
C SER A 157 11.08 -4.55 -3.24
N LYS A 158 11.27 -3.59 -2.32
CA LYS A 158 12.33 -3.68 -1.31
C LYS A 158 12.03 -4.76 -0.26
N GLN A 159 10.78 -4.90 0.15
CA GLN A 159 10.37 -5.92 1.12
C GLN A 159 10.64 -7.34 0.58
N MET A 160 10.31 -7.58 -0.69
CA MET A 160 10.41 -8.89 -1.34
C MET A 160 11.61 -8.95 -2.28
N ASN A 161 12.81 -8.83 -1.74
CA ASN A 161 14.06 -8.94 -2.48
C ASN A 161 15.03 -9.91 -1.79
N PRO A 162 16.14 -10.32 -2.45
CA PRO A 162 17.09 -11.25 -1.87
C PRO A 162 17.73 -10.75 -0.57
N ASP A 163 17.96 -9.44 -0.42
CA ASP A 163 18.57 -8.87 0.78
C ASP A 163 17.66 -9.06 2.01
N ASN A 164 16.36 -8.94 1.83
CA ASN A 164 15.39 -9.09 2.90
C ASN A 164 14.92 -10.55 3.10
N PHE A 165 15.26 -11.45 2.19
CA PHE A 165 14.92 -12.87 2.36
C PHE A 165 15.52 -13.48 3.63
N ALA A 166 16.77 -13.15 3.95
CA ALA A 166 17.43 -13.60 5.17
C ALA A 166 16.78 -13.04 6.45
N ASN A 167 16.05 -11.92 6.35
CA ASN A 167 15.39 -11.22 7.45
C ASN A 167 13.87 -11.42 7.46
N LYS A 168 13.33 -12.32 6.66
CA LYS A 168 11.88 -12.47 6.47
C LYS A 168 11.11 -12.70 7.77
N ASP A 169 11.67 -13.49 8.68
CA ASP A 169 11.03 -13.79 9.98
C ASP A 169 10.96 -12.54 10.86
N SER A 170 12.03 -11.75 10.90
CA SER A 170 12.07 -10.48 11.62
C SER A 170 11.11 -9.46 11.04
N LEU A 171 11.02 -9.38 9.71
CA LEU A 171 10.07 -8.49 9.01
C LEU A 171 8.62 -8.92 9.28
N PHE A 172 8.33 -10.21 9.28
CA PHE A 172 7.02 -10.71 9.65
C PHE A 172 6.65 -10.36 11.10
N GLN A 173 7.57 -10.56 12.05
CA GLN A 173 7.36 -10.18 13.45
C GLN A 173 7.08 -8.68 13.57
N ASN A 174 7.84 -7.84 12.88
CA ASN A 174 7.60 -6.39 12.86
C ASN A 174 6.22 -6.05 12.30
N LEU A 175 5.82 -6.68 11.20
CA LEU A 175 4.51 -6.47 10.61
C LEU A 175 3.38 -6.74 11.60
N VAL A 176 3.37 -7.93 12.20
CA VAL A 176 2.28 -8.35 13.10
C VAL A 176 2.28 -7.66 14.45
N THR A 177 3.45 -7.23 14.93
CA THR A 177 3.55 -6.51 16.22
C THR A 177 3.26 -5.02 16.08
N LYS A 178 3.49 -4.41 14.91
CA LYS A 178 3.29 -2.98 14.64
C LYS A 178 1.96 -2.65 13.98
N SER A 179 1.15 -3.64 13.66
CA SER A 179 -0.15 -3.47 13.00
C SER A 179 -1.25 -4.26 13.71
N THR A 180 -2.49 -3.92 13.39
CA THR A 180 -3.62 -4.81 13.61
C THR A 180 -3.91 -5.54 12.30
N THR A 181 -3.86 -6.87 12.33
CA THR A 181 -3.99 -7.70 11.11
C THR A 181 -4.63 -9.05 11.43
N ASN A 182 -5.26 -9.65 10.43
CA ASN A 182 -5.73 -11.03 10.48
C ASN A 182 -4.71 -12.03 9.95
N ILE A 183 -3.51 -11.61 9.56
CA ILE A 183 -2.44 -12.52 9.15
C ILE A 183 -1.93 -13.25 10.39
N THR A 184 -1.89 -14.58 10.32
CA THR A 184 -1.43 -15.45 11.41
C THR A 184 -0.06 -16.05 11.10
N VAL A 185 0.59 -16.61 12.13
CA VAL A 185 1.82 -17.39 11.95
C VAL A 185 1.60 -18.58 11.00
N ARG A 186 0.40 -19.17 11.03
CA ARG A 186 0.05 -20.26 10.11
C ARG A 186 0.00 -19.78 8.66
N ASP A 187 -0.58 -18.60 8.40
CA ASP A 187 -0.59 -18.00 7.06
C ASP A 187 0.83 -17.73 6.58
N TYR A 188 1.67 -17.18 7.44
CA TYR A 188 3.06 -16.92 7.15
C TYR A 188 3.83 -18.20 6.81
N SER A 189 3.67 -19.26 7.62
CA SER A 189 4.32 -20.56 7.37
C SER A 189 3.83 -21.18 6.05
N ALA A 190 2.55 -21.06 5.73
CA ALA A 190 1.99 -21.55 4.47
C ALA A 190 2.49 -20.76 3.24
N ALA A 191 2.93 -19.52 3.44
CA ALA A 191 3.46 -18.64 2.39
C ALA A 191 4.97 -18.78 2.14
N ASP A 192 5.68 -19.66 2.84
CA ASP A 192 7.15 -19.75 2.79
C ASP A 192 7.69 -19.97 1.37
N ASP A 193 7.09 -20.89 0.61
CA ASP A 193 7.45 -21.12 -0.80
C ASP A 193 7.19 -19.89 -1.68
N SER A 194 6.08 -19.20 -1.44
CA SER A 194 5.73 -17.98 -2.17
C SER A 194 6.71 -16.85 -1.89
N ILE A 195 7.07 -16.66 -0.62
CA ILE A 195 8.09 -15.67 -0.20
C ILE A 195 9.44 -16.01 -0.84
N THR A 196 9.81 -17.28 -0.84
CA THR A 196 11.05 -17.75 -1.48
C THR A 196 11.07 -17.40 -2.95
N VAL A 197 9.98 -17.66 -3.68
CA VAL A 197 9.88 -17.33 -5.11
C VAL A 197 9.91 -15.81 -5.33
N LEU A 198 9.13 -15.05 -4.57
CA LEU A 198 9.05 -13.60 -4.71
C LEU A 198 10.40 -12.91 -4.44
N CYS A 199 11.12 -13.35 -3.41
CA CYS A 199 12.41 -12.77 -3.06
C CYS A 199 13.55 -13.16 -4.02
N ASN A 200 13.48 -14.33 -4.64
CA ASN A 200 14.61 -14.91 -5.38
C ASN A 200 14.33 -15.14 -6.88
N SER A 201 13.25 -14.57 -7.42
CA SER A 201 12.98 -14.67 -8.87
C SER A 201 14.07 -13.96 -9.70
N GLN A 202 14.75 -14.70 -10.55
CA GLN A 202 15.86 -14.19 -11.38
C GLN A 202 15.42 -13.09 -12.35
N ASN A 203 14.19 -13.17 -12.85
CA ASN A 203 13.64 -12.18 -13.79
C ASN A 203 12.92 -11.02 -13.07
N GLY A 204 13.03 -10.96 -11.74
CA GLY A 204 12.33 -9.98 -10.94
C GLY A 204 10.81 -10.21 -10.87
N ILE A 205 10.15 -9.29 -10.22
CA ILE A 205 8.69 -9.25 -10.10
C ILE A 205 8.18 -8.03 -10.87
N SER A 206 7.20 -8.24 -11.73
CA SER A 206 6.54 -7.13 -12.44
C SER A 206 5.66 -6.35 -11.47
N VAL A 207 5.65 -5.01 -11.61
CA VAL A 207 4.90 -4.13 -10.73
C VAL A 207 3.93 -3.26 -11.54
N TYR A 208 2.69 -3.14 -11.07
CA TYR A 208 1.64 -2.40 -11.74
C TYR A 208 0.87 -1.52 -10.75
N GLY A 209 0.69 -0.25 -11.10
CA GLY A 209 -0.18 0.68 -10.38
C GLY A 209 -1.50 0.86 -11.12
N ALA A 210 -2.62 0.59 -10.47
CA ALA A 210 -3.93 0.87 -11.02
C ALA A 210 -4.23 2.37 -10.95
N GLU A 211 -4.48 3.00 -12.09
CA GLU A 211 -4.80 4.42 -12.15
C GLU A 211 -6.19 4.71 -11.62
N ILE A 212 -6.30 5.66 -10.70
CA ILE A 212 -7.57 6.22 -10.22
C ILE A 212 -7.60 7.72 -10.53
N LYS A 213 -8.66 8.15 -11.19
CA LYS A 213 -8.99 9.57 -11.37
C LYS A 213 -10.22 9.92 -10.56
N TYR A 214 -10.19 11.10 -9.99
CA TYR A 214 -11.27 11.61 -9.16
C TYR A 214 -11.98 12.78 -9.83
N LYS A 215 -13.32 12.77 -9.79
CA LYS A 215 -14.16 13.95 -10.00
C LYS A 215 -14.67 14.40 -8.63
N LYS A 216 -14.10 15.47 -8.08
CA LYS A 216 -14.17 15.78 -6.65
C LYS A 216 -13.62 14.60 -5.83
N ASN A 217 -14.45 13.97 -5.01
CA ASN A 217 -14.06 12.81 -4.18
C ASN A 217 -14.57 11.47 -4.73
N LYS A 218 -15.27 11.47 -5.86
CA LYS A 218 -15.74 10.24 -6.51
C LYS A 218 -14.74 9.73 -7.51
N ILE A 219 -14.48 8.44 -7.49
CA ILE A 219 -13.70 7.77 -8.53
C ILE A 219 -14.50 7.80 -9.84
N THR A 220 -13.84 8.13 -10.95
CA THR A 220 -14.47 8.10 -12.27
C THR A 220 -14.81 6.66 -12.68
N LYS A 221 -15.92 6.47 -13.40
CA LYS A 221 -16.41 5.13 -13.75
C LYS A 221 -15.43 4.33 -14.59
N ASP A 222 -14.76 4.97 -15.54
CA ASP A 222 -13.77 4.35 -16.41
C ASP A 222 -12.55 3.87 -15.64
N THR A 223 -11.97 4.70 -14.76
CA THR A 223 -10.82 4.28 -13.95
C THR A 223 -11.19 3.23 -12.92
N LEU A 224 -12.39 3.31 -12.33
CA LEU A 224 -12.88 2.28 -11.43
C LEU A 224 -13.03 0.93 -12.14
N GLN A 225 -13.61 0.92 -13.34
CA GLN A 225 -13.78 -0.30 -14.12
C GLN A 225 -12.45 -0.93 -14.51
N ASN A 226 -11.46 -0.11 -14.89
CA ASN A 226 -10.11 -0.59 -15.18
C ASN A 226 -9.42 -1.16 -13.92
N ALA A 227 -9.51 -0.44 -12.79
CA ALA A 227 -8.88 -0.86 -11.54
C ALA A 227 -9.47 -2.17 -10.99
N LYS A 228 -10.77 -2.44 -11.20
CA LYS A 228 -11.39 -3.73 -10.84
C LYS A 228 -10.63 -4.92 -11.44
N GLY A 229 -10.17 -4.80 -12.68
CA GLY A 229 -9.41 -5.86 -13.35
C GLY A 229 -8.10 -6.24 -12.67
N TYR A 230 -7.50 -5.33 -11.90
CA TYR A 230 -6.26 -5.58 -11.15
C TYR A 230 -6.46 -6.52 -9.96
N PHE A 231 -7.66 -6.58 -9.40
CA PHE A 231 -7.96 -7.30 -8.16
C PHE A 231 -8.85 -8.53 -8.35
N VAL A 232 -9.08 -8.93 -9.58
CA VAL A 232 -9.77 -10.18 -9.90
C VAL A 232 -8.93 -11.37 -9.43
N LYS A 233 -9.57 -12.32 -8.73
CA LYS A 233 -8.97 -13.59 -8.30
C LYS A 233 -9.21 -14.71 -9.30
#